data_a33de15c9a7fef37af193c0fa1473ab5
#
_entry.id   a33de15c9a7fef37af193c0fa1473ab5
#
_cell.length_a   1.000
_cell.length_b   1.000
_cell.length_c   1.000
_cell.angle_alpha   90.00
_cell.angle_beta   90.00
_cell.angle_gamma   90.00
#
_symmetry.space_group_name_H-M   'P 1'
#
loop_
_entity.id
_entity.type
_entity.pdbx_description
1 polymer ?
#
loop_
_entity_poly.entity_id
_entity_poly.type
_entity_poly.pdbx_seq_one_letter_code
_entity_poly.pdbx_strand_id
1 'polypeptide(L)'
;MGGIITALEDSAKCATAREWNLILSCDMPFLTREWLTYLCERAEKSEAQVVLAHSAQGPEPLCACWRTDAAETLREAFERGVRKVTEGISLLRAEVLDERDWKRFDSEGRLFWNMNTQADYEEARRVFETGQA
;
A
#
# COMPACT_ATOMS: atom_id res chain seq x y z
N MET A 1 6.87 -9.98 -1.25
CA MET A 1 7.87 -9.08 -0.65
C MET A 1 8.98 -8.68 -1.62
N GLY A 2 9.43 -9.58 -2.47
CA GLY A 2 10.50 -9.29 -3.43
C GLY A 2 10.24 -8.10 -4.34
N GLY A 3 9.02 -7.93 -4.83
CA GLY A 3 8.65 -6.78 -5.67
C GLY A 3 8.78 -5.44 -4.96
N ILE A 4 8.42 -5.38 -3.69
CA ILE A 4 8.55 -4.17 -2.87
C ILE A 4 10.03 -3.83 -2.70
N ILE A 5 10.87 -4.83 -2.37
CA ILE A 5 12.31 -4.64 -2.22
C ILE A 5 12.91 -4.08 -3.51
N THR A 6 12.59 -4.69 -4.65
CA THR A 6 13.09 -4.26 -5.96
C THR A 6 12.71 -2.81 -6.24
N ALA A 7 11.44 -2.46 -6.01
CA ALA A 7 10.98 -1.08 -6.23
C ALA A 7 11.73 -0.07 -5.36
N LEU A 8 11.95 -0.40 -4.10
CA LEU A 8 12.67 0.49 -3.18
C LEU A 8 14.15 0.61 -3.52
N GLU A 9 14.77 -0.50 -3.93
CA GLU A 9 16.18 -0.49 -4.34
C GLU A 9 16.38 0.30 -5.62
N ASP A 10 15.46 0.17 -6.57
CA ASP A 10 15.50 0.97 -7.79
C ASP A 10 15.31 2.46 -7.50
N SER A 11 14.39 2.80 -6.61
CA SER A 11 14.21 4.18 -6.15
C SER A 11 15.49 4.75 -5.54
N ALA A 12 16.16 3.96 -4.71
CA ALA A 12 17.41 4.40 -4.06
C ALA A 12 18.54 4.67 -5.05
N LYS A 13 18.52 4.01 -6.21
CA LYS A 13 19.55 4.19 -7.25
C LYS A 13 19.31 5.41 -8.14
N CYS A 14 18.12 5.99 -8.12
CA CYS A 14 17.80 7.16 -8.93
C CYS A 14 18.54 8.39 -8.43
N ALA A 15 19.02 9.24 -9.34
CA ALA A 15 19.67 10.51 -9.00
C ALA A 15 18.70 11.46 -8.27
N THR A 16 17.39 11.28 -8.49
CA THR A 16 16.31 12.04 -7.86
C THR A 16 15.54 11.19 -6.87
N ALA A 17 16.22 10.25 -6.20
CA ALA A 17 15.60 9.34 -5.25
C ALA A 17 14.74 10.09 -4.23
N ARG A 18 13.53 9.62 -4.04
CA ARG A 18 12.60 10.18 -3.08
C ARG A 18 12.66 9.41 -1.77
N GLU A 19 12.38 10.13 -0.69
CA GLU A 19 12.32 9.50 0.64
C GLU A 19 11.17 8.51 0.75
N TRP A 20 10.03 8.80 0.11
CA TRP A 20 8.83 7.98 0.17
C TRP A 20 8.42 7.45 -1.20
N ASN A 21 7.88 6.24 -1.20
CA ASN A 21 7.39 5.56 -2.41
C ASN A 21 5.98 5.05 -2.14
N LEU A 22 5.03 5.45 -2.98
CA LEU A 22 3.68 4.91 -2.94
C LEU A 22 3.65 3.63 -3.78
N ILE A 23 3.39 2.51 -3.14
CA ILE A 23 3.33 1.21 -3.80
C ILE A 23 1.89 0.72 -3.80
N LEU A 24 1.34 0.50 -4.99
CA LEU A 24 -0.04 0.09 -5.19
C LEU A 24 -0.11 -1.22 -5.95
N SER A 25 -1.07 -2.06 -5.56
CA SER A 25 -1.42 -3.24 -6.34
C SER A 25 -2.36 -2.83 -7.48
N CYS A 26 -2.22 -3.47 -8.62
CA CYS A 26 -3.07 -3.21 -9.78
C CYS A 26 -4.46 -3.85 -9.67
N ASP A 27 -4.73 -4.62 -8.63
CA ASP A 27 -6.00 -5.32 -8.44
C ASP A 27 -6.95 -4.64 -7.45
N MET A 28 -6.69 -3.37 -7.10
CA MET A 28 -7.52 -2.57 -6.20
C MET A 28 -8.16 -1.42 -6.96
N PRO A 29 -9.27 -1.67 -7.69
CA PRO A 29 -9.81 -0.71 -8.66
C PRO A 29 -10.54 0.47 -8.03
N PHE A 30 -10.92 0.39 -6.75
CA PHE A 30 -11.73 1.44 -6.11
C PHE A 30 -10.92 2.38 -5.23
N LEU A 31 -9.59 2.33 -5.29
CA LEU A 31 -8.75 3.32 -4.63
C LEU A 31 -9.05 4.71 -5.21
N THR A 32 -9.19 5.69 -4.33
CA THR A 32 -9.52 7.07 -4.74
C THR A 32 -8.32 7.98 -4.60
N ARG A 33 -8.33 9.08 -5.38
CA ARG A 33 -7.31 10.13 -5.27
C ARG A 33 -7.28 10.69 -3.85
N GLU A 34 -8.43 10.91 -3.26
CA GLU A 34 -8.58 11.51 -1.93
C GLU A 34 -7.90 10.66 -0.86
N TRP A 35 -8.12 9.34 -0.89
CA TRP A 35 -7.44 8.42 0.03
C TRP A 35 -5.93 8.39 -0.21
N LEU A 36 -5.49 8.30 -1.45
CA LEU A 36 -4.06 8.24 -1.77
C LEU A 36 -3.36 9.54 -1.37
N THR A 37 -3.99 10.68 -1.56
CA THR A 37 -3.46 11.97 -1.13
C THR A 37 -3.30 12.02 0.39
N TYR A 38 -4.32 11.57 1.11
CA TYR A 38 -4.27 11.50 2.56
C TYR A 38 -3.13 10.60 3.04
N LEU A 39 -3.01 9.42 2.43
CA LEU A 39 -1.96 8.46 2.75
C LEU A 39 -0.56 9.07 2.56
N CYS A 40 -0.34 9.74 1.44
CA CYS A 40 0.94 10.40 1.15
C CYS A 40 1.23 11.55 2.11
N GLU A 41 0.23 12.35 2.45
CA GLU A 41 0.39 13.44 3.42
C GLU A 41 0.75 12.91 4.82
N ARG A 42 0.14 11.80 5.22
CA ARG A 42 0.47 11.17 6.50
C ARG A 42 1.91 10.65 6.49
N ALA A 43 2.34 10.07 5.37
CA ALA A 43 3.69 9.57 5.21
C ALA A 43 4.73 10.68 5.34
N GLU A 44 4.50 11.81 4.68
CA GLU A 44 5.43 12.94 4.73
C GLU A 44 5.64 13.50 6.13
N LYS A 45 4.67 13.32 7.01
CA LYS A 45 4.71 13.79 8.40
C LYS A 45 5.15 12.70 9.38
N SER A 46 5.38 11.49 8.90
CA SER A 46 5.66 10.33 9.73
C SER A 46 7.15 10.07 9.88
N GLU A 47 7.55 9.59 11.04
CA GLU A 47 8.91 9.08 11.29
C GLU A 47 8.99 7.57 11.05
N ALA A 48 7.91 6.95 10.60
CA ALA A 48 7.87 5.54 10.29
C ALA A 48 8.61 5.22 8.98
N GLN A 49 8.78 3.95 8.72
CA GLN A 49 9.38 3.44 7.46
C GLN A 49 8.32 2.89 6.52
N VAL A 50 7.13 2.64 7.02
CA VAL A 50 5.97 2.26 6.22
C VAL A 50 4.73 2.86 6.85
N VAL A 51 3.84 3.42 6.03
CA VAL A 51 2.53 3.92 6.44
C VAL A 51 1.49 3.19 5.62
N LEU A 52 0.61 2.45 6.28
CA LEU A 52 -0.37 1.59 5.63
C LEU A 52 -1.68 1.57 6.41
N ALA A 53 -2.77 1.27 5.70
CA ALA A 53 -4.06 1.07 6.34
C ALA A 53 -4.17 -0.35 6.91
N HIS A 54 -4.94 -0.47 7.98
CA HIS A 54 -5.44 -1.74 8.48
C HIS A 54 -6.95 -1.73 8.23
N SER A 55 -7.36 -2.39 7.15
CA SER A 55 -8.77 -2.46 6.75
C SER A 55 -9.50 -3.53 7.55
N ALA A 56 -10.79 -3.73 7.25
CA ALA A 56 -11.57 -4.80 7.85
C ALA A 56 -10.98 -6.20 7.60
N GLN A 57 -10.13 -6.32 6.57
CA GLN A 57 -9.50 -7.59 6.18
C GLN A 57 -8.06 -7.72 6.66
N GLY A 58 -7.54 -6.72 7.36
CA GLY A 58 -6.17 -6.73 7.86
C GLY A 58 -5.30 -5.66 7.23
N PRO A 59 -3.98 -5.76 7.40
CA PRO A 59 -3.05 -4.79 6.81
C PRO A 59 -3.11 -4.78 5.29
N GLU A 60 -2.93 -3.58 4.70
CA GLU A 60 -2.96 -3.39 3.26
C GLU A 60 -1.58 -2.94 2.75
N PRO A 61 -0.59 -3.84 2.72
CA PRO A 61 0.79 -3.47 2.37
C PRO A 61 0.98 -3.08 0.92
N LEU A 62 0.05 -3.48 0.04
CA LEU A 62 0.08 -3.13 -1.38
C LEU A 62 -0.83 -1.94 -1.71
N CYS A 63 -1.11 -1.13 -0.71
CA CYS A 63 -1.64 0.23 -0.83
C CYS A 63 -1.01 1.02 0.30
N ALA A 64 0.30 1.30 0.18
CA ALA A 64 1.08 1.84 1.29
C ALA A 64 2.19 2.74 0.79
N CYS A 65 2.63 3.64 1.66
CA CYS A 65 3.83 4.43 1.46
C CYS A 65 4.99 3.77 2.19
N TRP A 66 6.08 3.56 1.49
CA TRP A 66 7.29 2.92 2.01
C TRP A 66 8.48 3.87 1.89
N ARG A 67 9.22 4.05 2.98
CA ARG A 67 10.47 4.80 2.92
C ARG A 67 11.50 4.00 2.15
N THR A 68 12.31 4.72 1.39
CA THR A 68 13.39 4.09 0.62
C THR A 68 14.36 3.32 1.53
N ASP A 69 14.59 3.82 2.74
CA ASP A 69 15.50 3.19 3.70
C ASP A 69 14.98 1.87 4.28
N ALA A 70 13.71 1.53 4.05
CA ALA A 70 13.18 0.23 4.44
C ALA A 70 13.77 -0.92 3.63
N ALA A 71 14.34 -0.61 2.45
CA ALA A 71 14.87 -1.62 1.53
C ALA A 71 15.93 -2.52 2.19
N GLU A 72 16.84 -1.93 2.95
CA GLU A 72 17.94 -2.66 3.58
C GLU A 72 17.42 -3.70 4.57
N THR A 73 16.53 -3.30 5.46
CA THR A 73 15.94 -4.20 6.45
C THR A 73 15.15 -5.33 5.79
N LEU A 74 14.36 -4.99 4.77
CA LEU A 74 13.58 -5.98 4.03
C LEU A 74 14.48 -6.95 3.26
N ARG A 75 15.56 -6.46 2.67
CA ARG A 75 16.53 -7.30 1.93
C ARG A 75 17.20 -8.31 2.88
N GLU A 76 17.64 -7.86 4.03
CA GLU A 76 18.23 -8.72 5.04
C GLU A 76 17.25 -9.80 5.51
N ALA A 77 15.99 -9.41 5.75
CA ALA A 77 14.95 -10.35 6.14
C ALA A 77 14.70 -11.39 5.04
N PHE A 78 14.62 -10.93 3.80
CA PHE A 78 14.41 -11.82 2.65
C PHE A 78 15.53 -12.86 2.51
N GLU A 79 16.77 -12.44 2.69
CA GLU A 79 17.93 -13.31 2.64
C GLU A 79 17.93 -14.34 3.77
N ARG A 80 17.30 -14.03 4.91
CA ARG A 80 17.12 -14.96 6.02
C ARG A 80 15.89 -15.86 5.87
N GLY A 81 15.18 -15.76 4.76
CA GLY A 81 14.05 -16.64 4.45
C GLY A 81 12.66 -16.04 4.69
N VAL A 82 12.56 -14.78 5.14
CA VAL A 82 11.28 -14.11 5.32
C VAL A 82 10.66 -13.83 3.94
N ARG A 83 9.42 -14.24 3.74
CA ARG A 83 8.71 -14.08 2.46
C ARG A 83 7.41 -13.30 2.59
N LYS A 84 6.77 -13.36 3.76
CA LYS A 84 5.50 -12.64 3.99
C LYS A 84 5.78 -11.17 4.26
N VAL A 85 5.06 -10.30 3.58
CA VAL A 85 5.19 -8.84 3.76
C VAL A 85 4.87 -8.43 5.18
N THR A 86 3.85 -9.05 5.80
CA THR A 86 3.48 -8.75 7.18
C THR A 86 4.58 -9.06 8.18
N GLU A 87 5.35 -10.12 7.95
CA GLU A 87 6.52 -10.42 8.76
C GLU A 87 7.63 -9.39 8.57
N GLY A 88 7.82 -8.95 7.30
CA GLY A 88 8.77 -7.88 7.00
C GLY A 88 8.40 -6.57 7.69
N ILE A 89 7.13 -6.21 7.66
CA ILE A 89 6.63 -4.99 8.32
C ILE A 89 6.90 -5.00 9.82
N SER A 90 6.81 -6.17 10.46
CA SER A 90 7.07 -6.26 11.89
C SER A 90 8.49 -5.88 12.29
N LEU A 91 9.41 -5.86 11.34
CA LEU A 91 10.81 -5.47 11.52
C LEU A 91 11.05 -3.97 11.28
N LEU A 92 10.04 -3.26 10.85
CA LEU A 92 10.11 -1.83 10.52
C LEU A 92 9.35 -0.99 11.53
N ARG A 93 9.65 0.29 11.54
CA ARG A 93 8.76 1.26 12.20
C ARG A 93 7.56 1.47 11.29
N ALA A 94 6.40 1.02 11.70
CA ALA A 94 5.17 1.10 10.92
C ALA A 94 4.17 2.05 11.57
N GLU A 95 3.56 2.92 10.78
CA GLU A 95 2.41 3.71 11.19
C GLU A 95 1.17 3.11 10.54
N VAL A 96 0.24 2.66 11.37
CA VAL A 96 -0.97 1.98 10.92
C VAL A 96 -2.15 2.94 10.99
N LEU A 97 -2.83 3.10 9.86
CA LEU A 97 -4.03 3.93 9.75
C LEU A 97 -5.25 3.03 9.93
N ASP A 98 -5.98 3.24 11.01
CA ASP A 98 -7.13 2.41 11.34
C ASP A 98 -8.42 2.95 10.73
N GLU A 99 -9.56 2.35 11.11
CA GLU A 99 -10.88 2.73 10.60
C GLU A 99 -11.16 4.23 10.79
N ARG A 100 -10.71 4.84 11.88
CA ARG A 100 -10.91 6.28 12.12
C ARG A 100 -10.25 7.14 11.03
N ASP A 101 -9.18 6.64 10.42
CA ASP A 101 -8.47 7.36 9.36
C ASP A 101 -9.11 7.12 7.99
N TRP A 102 -9.47 5.87 7.64
CA TRP A 102 -9.88 5.55 6.27
C TRP A 102 -11.39 5.53 6.04
N LYS A 103 -12.22 5.42 7.07
CA LYS A 103 -13.66 5.23 6.91
C LYS A 103 -14.34 6.35 6.11
N ARG A 104 -13.93 7.59 6.32
CA ARG A 104 -14.51 8.75 5.61
C ARG A 104 -14.23 8.72 4.11
N PHE A 105 -13.24 7.94 3.67
CA PHE A 105 -12.90 7.75 2.27
C PHE A 105 -13.56 6.53 1.65
N ASP A 106 -14.32 5.78 2.44
CA ASP A 106 -14.85 4.48 2.05
C ASP A 106 -16.38 4.44 2.20
N SER A 107 -17.09 5.37 1.57
CA SER A 107 -18.54 5.48 1.67
C SER A 107 -19.27 4.26 1.13
N GLU A 108 -18.69 3.56 0.17
CA GLU A 108 -19.30 2.41 -0.50
C GLU A 108 -18.82 1.06 0.05
N GLY A 109 -17.87 1.05 0.98
CA GLY A 109 -17.30 -0.18 1.52
C GLY A 109 -16.41 -0.96 0.54
N ARG A 110 -15.87 -0.30 -0.48
CA ARG A 110 -15.10 -0.94 -1.56
C ARG A 110 -13.67 -0.45 -1.69
N LEU A 111 -13.26 0.50 -0.87
CA LEU A 111 -11.96 1.18 -1.03
C LEU A 111 -10.80 0.21 -1.19
N PHE A 112 -10.75 -0.82 -0.35
CA PHE A 112 -9.66 -1.81 -0.35
C PHE A 112 -10.05 -3.14 -1.02
N TRP A 113 -11.13 -3.14 -1.80
CA TRP A 113 -11.60 -4.35 -2.46
C TRP A 113 -10.63 -4.80 -3.55
N ASN A 114 -10.31 -6.09 -3.58
CA ASN A 114 -9.40 -6.68 -4.55
C ASN A 114 -10.17 -7.46 -5.62
N MET A 115 -9.72 -7.33 -6.87
CA MET A 115 -10.19 -8.19 -7.96
C MET A 115 -9.34 -9.47 -7.97
N ASN A 116 -9.97 -10.61 -7.72
CA ASN A 116 -9.27 -11.90 -7.70
C ASN A 116 -9.71 -12.84 -8.81
N THR A 117 -10.85 -12.55 -9.46
CA THR A 117 -11.45 -13.40 -10.49
C THR A 117 -11.90 -12.59 -11.69
N GLN A 118 -12.20 -13.26 -12.80
CA GLN A 118 -12.81 -12.62 -13.97
C GLN A 118 -14.17 -12.01 -13.62
N ALA A 119 -14.95 -12.66 -12.77
CA ALA A 119 -16.22 -12.12 -12.30
C ALA A 119 -16.03 -10.82 -11.52
N ASP A 120 -14.98 -10.72 -10.69
CA ASP A 120 -14.65 -9.51 -9.96
C ASP A 120 -14.30 -8.37 -10.92
N TYR A 121 -13.53 -8.66 -11.96
CA TYR A 121 -13.18 -7.68 -12.99
C TYR A 121 -14.43 -7.15 -13.70
N GLU A 122 -15.34 -8.03 -14.07
CA GLU A 122 -16.58 -7.65 -14.73
C GLU A 122 -17.47 -6.81 -13.83
N GLU A 123 -17.52 -7.12 -12.54
CA GLU A 123 -18.25 -6.33 -11.54
C GLU A 123 -17.66 -4.93 -11.41
N ALA A 124 -16.35 -4.82 -11.30
CA ALA A 124 -15.67 -3.52 -11.21
C ALA A 124 -15.94 -2.68 -12.48
N ARG A 125 -15.80 -3.30 -13.64
CA ARG A 125 -16.07 -2.66 -14.92
C ARG A 125 -17.50 -2.13 -14.99
N ARG A 126 -18.47 -2.94 -14.57
CA ARG A 126 -19.88 -2.55 -14.55
C ARG A 126 -20.10 -1.32 -13.66
N VAL A 127 -19.49 -1.29 -12.48
CA VAL A 127 -19.59 -0.16 -11.55
C VAL A 127 -19.04 1.11 -12.18
N PHE A 128 -17.88 1.05 -12.82
CA PHE A 128 -17.30 2.22 -13.49
C PHE A 128 -18.14 2.69 -14.67
N GLU A 129 -18.67 1.77 -15.47
CA GLU A 129 -19.51 2.10 -16.62
C GLU A 129 -20.82 2.75 -16.21
N THR A 130 -21.38 2.40 -15.07
CA THR A 130 -22.62 3.00 -14.55
C THR A 130 -22.40 4.27 -13.72
N GLY A 131 -21.13 4.65 -13.50
CA GLY A 131 -20.79 5.83 -12.71
C GLY A 131 -21.05 5.69 -11.22
N GLN A 132 -21.09 4.47 -10.70
CA GLN A 132 -21.33 4.16 -9.29
C GLN A 132 -20.04 3.89 -8.50
N ALA A 133 -18.92 4.27 -9.06
CA ALA A 133 -17.64 4.11 -8.40
C ALA A 133 -17.39 5.19 -7.35
#